data_8bed582c7eb1ad8447cb8932906d6045
#
_entry.id   8bed582c7eb1ad8447cb8932906d6045
#
_cell.length_a   1.000
_cell.length_b   1.000
_cell.length_c   1.000
_cell.angle_alpha   90.00
_cell.angle_beta   90.00
_cell.angle_gamma   90.00
#
_symmetry.space_group_name_H-M   'P 1'
#
loop_
_entity.id
_entity.type
_entity.pdbx_description
1 polymer ?
#
loop_
_entity_poly.entity_id
_entity_poly.type
_entity_poly.pdbx_seq_one_letter_code
_entity_poly.pdbx_strand_id
1 'polypeptide(L)'
;LHAGGKFGGEGYKVSGGLHGVGVSVVNALSSRVEVEIDRDSKRHFMSFKDGGQPDQKLSITGDSPNNRTGTTVRFWPDKEIFKEGIEFRSATLVERFQMMAFLNKGLEIKFIDSRKNSGLKEKTFCYDGGIMDFVQHVNASKEALFQDVGYFEEEDEEQEVEIAFQWNTGF
;
A
#
# COMPACT_ATOMS: atom_id res chain seq x y z
N LEU A 1 5.90 7.40 14.89
CA LEU A 1 5.91 6.64 13.63
C LEU A 1 6.08 7.57 12.44
N HIS A 2 7.21 7.52 11.77
CA HIS A 2 7.48 8.27 10.53
C HIS A 2 8.20 7.35 9.55
N ALA A 3 7.87 7.44 8.27
CA ALA A 3 8.59 6.73 7.23
C ALA A 3 9.87 7.50 6.84
N GLY A 4 10.76 7.71 7.82
CA GLY A 4 11.98 8.50 7.66
C GLY A 4 13.01 7.93 6.68
N GLY A 5 12.93 6.62 6.36
CA GLY A 5 13.79 6.00 5.36
C GLY A 5 13.60 6.51 3.92
N LYS A 6 12.54 7.33 3.68
CA LYS A 6 12.32 8.01 2.39
C LYS A 6 13.23 9.24 2.18
N PHE A 7 13.84 9.74 3.25
CA PHE A 7 14.63 10.97 3.23
C PHE A 7 16.09 10.62 3.49
N GLY A 8 16.90 10.56 2.44
CA GLY A 8 18.36 10.46 2.54
C GLY A 8 18.93 9.05 2.78
N GLY A 9 18.25 7.99 2.38
CA GLY A 9 18.75 6.61 2.45
C GLY A 9 18.68 5.92 1.10
N GLU A 10 19.59 4.99 0.85
CA GLU A 10 19.60 4.13 -0.37
C GLU A 10 18.42 3.16 -0.46
N GLY A 11 17.46 3.20 0.50
CA GLY A 11 16.38 2.21 0.64
C GLY A 11 15.17 2.42 -0.26
N TYR A 12 14.98 3.61 -0.84
CA TYR A 12 13.84 3.93 -1.69
C TYR A 12 14.27 4.83 -2.84
N LYS A 13 14.28 4.30 -4.07
CA LYS A 13 14.46 5.09 -5.29
C LYS A 13 13.20 5.89 -5.62
N VAL A 14 12.03 5.27 -5.48
CA VAL A 14 10.71 5.87 -5.74
C VAL A 14 9.77 5.59 -4.57
N SER A 15 8.94 6.55 -4.18
CA SER A 15 7.91 6.34 -3.16
C SER A 15 6.61 7.05 -3.53
N GLY A 16 5.48 6.33 -3.46
CA GLY A 16 4.14 6.86 -3.74
C GLY A 16 3.62 7.93 -2.77
N GLY A 17 4.42 8.37 -1.79
CA GLY A 17 4.06 9.40 -0.83
C GLY A 17 5.20 10.38 -0.57
N LEU A 18 4.90 11.69 -0.60
CA LEU A 18 5.89 12.76 -0.57
C LEU A 18 6.39 13.14 0.84
N HIS A 19 5.63 12.84 1.90
CA HIS A 19 5.89 13.43 3.22
C HIS A 19 6.25 12.43 4.32
N GLY A 20 6.19 11.12 4.08
CA GLY A 20 6.48 10.09 5.08
C GLY A 20 5.52 10.05 6.29
N VAL A 21 4.39 10.77 6.22
CA VAL A 21 3.46 10.96 7.36
C VAL A 21 2.23 10.05 7.33
N GLY A 22 2.03 9.23 6.30
CA GLY A 22 0.82 8.39 6.17
C GLY A 22 0.55 7.51 7.40
N VAL A 23 1.58 6.80 7.86
CA VAL A 23 1.44 5.94 9.05
C VAL A 23 1.23 6.74 10.33
N SER A 24 1.74 7.97 10.43
CA SER A 24 1.51 8.87 11.57
C SER A 24 0.06 9.34 11.61
N VAL A 25 -0.53 9.62 10.45
CA VAL A 25 -1.95 9.98 10.33
C VAL A 25 -2.84 8.80 10.71
N VAL A 26 -2.54 7.59 10.23
CA VAL A 26 -3.26 6.37 10.67
C VAL A 26 -3.19 6.22 12.19
N ASN A 27 -2.02 6.43 12.78
CA ASN A 27 -1.84 6.34 14.23
C ASN A 27 -2.68 7.40 14.99
N ALA A 28 -2.68 8.65 14.48
CA ALA A 28 -3.46 9.74 15.09
C ALA A 28 -4.99 9.52 15.00
N LEU A 29 -5.46 8.81 13.98
CA LEU A 29 -6.88 8.52 13.73
C LEU A 29 -7.33 7.17 14.32
N SER A 30 -6.49 6.52 15.12
CA SER A 30 -6.75 5.20 15.69
C SER A 30 -6.83 5.25 17.23
N SER A 31 -7.76 4.49 17.77
CA SER A 31 -7.82 4.22 19.22
C SER A 31 -6.66 3.33 19.66
N ARG A 32 -6.14 2.49 18.76
CA ARG A 32 -4.99 1.61 18.99
C ARG A 32 -4.24 1.34 17.69
N VAL A 33 -2.91 1.28 17.79
CA VAL A 33 -2.02 0.78 16.73
C VAL A 33 -1.00 -0.17 17.32
N GLU A 34 -0.76 -1.30 16.64
CA GLU A 34 0.28 -2.26 16.97
C GLU A 34 1.22 -2.41 15.79
N VAL A 35 2.51 -2.46 16.07
CA VAL A 35 3.55 -2.64 15.06
C VAL A 35 4.46 -3.79 15.48
N GLU A 36 4.55 -4.82 14.64
CA GLU A 36 5.52 -5.89 14.75
C GLU A 36 6.52 -5.76 13.60
N ILE A 37 7.81 -5.86 13.90
CA ILE A 37 8.89 -5.80 12.91
C ILE A 37 9.77 -7.02 13.10
N ASP A 38 9.85 -7.85 12.07
CA ASP A 38 10.77 -8.96 11.97
C ASP A 38 12.03 -8.46 11.24
N ARG A 39 13.15 -8.35 11.96
CA ARG A 39 14.44 -7.88 11.45
C ARG A 39 15.59 -8.45 12.29
N ASP A 40 16.72 -8.71 11.64
CA ASP A 40 17.95 -9.22 12.29
C ASP A 40 17.69 -10.45 13.16
N SER A 41 16.91 -11.40 12.62
CA SER A 41 16.45 -12.63 13.28
C SER A 41 15.64 -12.41 14.57
N LYS A 42 15.21 -11.18 14.86
CA LYS A 42 14.41 -10.84 16.03
C LYS A 42 13.07 -10.24 15.63
N ARG A 43 12.08 -10.46 16.50
CA ARG A 43 10.78 -9.81 16.44
C ARG A 43 10.74 -8.67 17.44
N HIS A 44 10.49 -7.49 16.93
CA HIS A 44 10.29 -6.27 17.69
C HIS A 44 8.81 -5.93 17.73
N PHE A 45 8.35 -5.38 18.84
CA PHE A 45 6.97 -4.95 19.04
C PHE A 45 6.90 -3.57 19.67
N MET A 46 5.92 -2.77 19.24
CA MET A 46 5.56 -1.49 19.83
C MET A 46 4.07 -1.25 19.65
N SER A 47 3.42 -0.62 20.62
CA SER A 47 2.01 -0.24 20.49
C SER A 47 1.75 1.22 20.89
N PHE A 48 0.65 1.74 20.37
CA PHE A 48 0.16 3.09 20.61
C PHE A 48 -1.33 3.04 20.91
N LYS A 49 -1.82 4.03 21.65
CA LYS A 49 -3.23 4.23 21.99
C LYS A 49 -3.62 5.69 21.87
N ASP A 50 -4.92 5.96 21.93
CA ASP A 50 -5.51 7.29 22.11
C ASP A 50 -4.89 8.35 21.18
N GLY A 51 -4.93 8.08 19.87
CA GLY A 51 -4.42 9.02 18.86
C GLY A 51 -2.90 9.11 18.77
N GLY A 52 -2.18 8.05 19.15
CA GLY A 52 -0.74 7.94 18.92
C GLY A 52 0.15 8.06 20.15
N GLN A 53 -0.41 8.02 21.35
CA GLN A 53 0.36 7.96 22.58
C GLN A 53 1.03 6.57 22.71
N PRO A 54 2.35 6.49 22.97
CA PRO A 54 3.00 5.20 23.19
C PRO A 54 2.38 4.46 24.37
N ASP A 55 1.93 3.23 24.15
CA ASP A 55 1.39 2.34 25.17
C ASP A 55 2.43 1.32 25.64
N GLN A 56 3.06 0.63 24.67
CA GLN A 56 4.27 -0.18 24.91
C GLN A 56 5.43 0.37 24.13
N LYS A 57 6.57 0.52 24.80
CA LYS A 57 7.83 0.92 24.15
C LYS A 57 8.35 -0.22 23.28
N LEU A 58 9.15 0.14 22.28
CA LEU A 58 9.82 -0.83 21.42
C LEU A 58 10.60 -1.85 22.27
N SER A 59 10.27 -3.12 22.08
CA SER A 59 10.89 -4.25 22.80
C SER A 59 11.05 -5.45 21.86
N ILE A 60 11.99 -6.32 22.17
CA ILE A 60 12.15 -7.61 21.50
C ILE A 60 11.21 -8.60 22.20
N THR A 61 10.32 -9.21 21.43
CA THR A 61 9.32 -10.18 21.93
C THR A 61 9.66 -11.64 21.61
N GLY A 62 10.67 -11.87 20.77
CA GLY A 62 11.11 -13.21 20.40
C GLY A 62 12.01 -13.22 19.18
N ASP A 63 12.18 -14.40 18.62
CA ASP A 63 12.90 -14.58 17.36
C ASP A 63 11.95 -14.42 16.17
N SER A 64 12.49 -13.89 15.05
CA SER A 64 11.75 -13.81 13.80
C SER A 64 11.49 -15.23 13.26
N PRO A 65 10.26 -15.60 12.91
CA PRO A 65 9.95 -16.89 12.33
C PRO A 65 10.74 -17.11 11.03
N ASN A 66 11.50 -18.24 10.95
CA ASN A 66 12.30 -18.60 9.78
C ASN A 66 13.27 -17.51 9.31
N ASN A 67 13.75 -16.67 10.21
CA ASN A 67 14.62 -15.52 9.90
C ASN A 67 14.04 -14.57 8.83
N ARG A 68 12.72 -14.52 8.71
CA ARG A 68 12.09 -13.60 7.76
C ARG A 68 12.30 -12.15 8.16
N THR A 69 12.22 -11.26 7.18
CA THR A 69 12.10 -9.82 7.39
C THR A 69 10.69 -9.36 7.01
N GLY A 70 10.18 -8.36 7.70
CA GLY A 70 8.87 -7.80 7.39
C GLY A 70 8.30 -6.92 8.48
N THR A 71 7.21 -6.22 8.14
CA THR A 71 6.49 -5.35 9.07
C THR A 71 5.01 -5.70 9.04
N THR A 72 4.41 -5.85 10.22
CA THR A 72 2.96 -5.97 10.39
C THR A 72 2.46 -4.75 11.13
N VAL A 73 1.47 -4.07 10.57
CA VAL A 73 0.79 -2.96 11.21
C VAL A 73 -0.68 -3.35 11.39
N ARG A 74 -1.16 -3.30 12.63
CA ARG A 74 -2.57 -3.45 12.96
C ARG A 74 -3.09 -2.14 13.53
N PHE A 75 -4.26 -1.72 13.11
CA PHE A 75 -4.86 -0.50 13.61
C PHE A 75 -6.37 -0.64 13.79
N TRP A 76 -6.89 0.08 14.76
CA TRP A 76 -8.31 0.15 15.10
C TRP A 76 -8.76 1.60 14.95
N PRO A 77 -9.54 1.95 13.91
CA PRO A 77 -10.04 3.31 13.73
C PRO A 77 -10.82 3.79 14.96
N ASP A 78 -10.63 5.05 15.30
CA ASP A 78 -11.29 5.64 16.47
C ASP A 78 -12.75 6.02 16.14
N LYS A 79 -13.70 5.42 16.86
CA LYS A 79 -15.14 5.67 16.69
C LYS A 79 -15.56 7.08 17.10
N GLU A 80 -14.79 7.73 17.97
CA GLU A 80 -15.07 9.11 18.37
C GLU A 80 -14.71 10.10 17.26
N ILE A 81 -13.73 9.74 16.41
CA ILE A 81 -13.34 10.51 15.23
C ILE A 81 -14.24 10.18 14.05
N PHE A 82 -14.43 8.88 13.78
CA PHE A 82 -15.24 8.39 12.66
C PHE A 82 -16.70 8.14 13.08
N LYS A 83 -17.43 9.20 13.37
CA LYS A 83 -18.82 9.15 13.90
C LYS A 83 -19.83 8.51 12.95
N GLU A 84 -19.59 8.56 11.64
CA GLU A 84 -20.45 7.95 10.62
C GLU A 84 -20.24 6.44 10.45
N GLY A 85 -19.22 5.89 11.12
CA GLY A 85 -18.89 4.47 11.12
C GLY A 85 -17.43 4.18 10.80
N ILE A 86 -17.01 2.98 11.16
CA ILE A 86 -15.63 2.48 10.98
C ILE A 86 -15.57 1.27 10.05
N GLU A 87 -16.64 1.01 9.29
CA GLU A 87 -16.69 -0.15 8.41
C GLU A 87 -15.97 0.12 7.09
N PHE A 88 -15.01 -0.75 6.78
CA PHE A 88 -14.34 -0.74 5.50
C PHE A 88 -15.21 -1.33 4.39
N ARG A 89 -15.28 -0.64 3.25
CA ARG A 89 -15.94 -1.12 2.04
C ARG A 89 -14.94 -1.90 1.20
N SER A 90 -15.14 -3.22 1.08
CA SER A 90 -14.21 -4.09 0.33
C SER A 90 -14.03 -3.63 -1.12
N ALA A 91 -15.10 -3.19 -1.80
CA ALA A 91 -15.02 -2.71 -3.18
C ALA A 91 -14.05 -1.52 -3.32
N THR A 92 -14.14 -0.54 -2.42
CA THR A 92 -13.25 0.64 -2.42
C THR A 92 -11.80 0.25 -2.16
N LEU A 93 -11.56 -0.68 -1.22
CA LEU A 93 -10.21 -1.15 -0.92
C LEU A 93 -9.61 -1.92 -2.10
N VAL A 94 -10.39 -2.80 -2.71
CA VAL A 94 -10.00 -3.59 -3.89
C VAL A 94 -9.61 -2.69 -5.06
N GLU A 95 -10.43 -1.67 -5.36
CA GLU A 95 -10.13 -0.69 -6.41
C GLU A 95 -8.83 0.06 -6.14
N ARG A 96 -8.62 0.52 -4.90
CA ARG A 96 -7.41 1.23 -4.51
C ARG A 96 -6.17 0.36 -4.54
N PHE A 97 -6.24 -0.89 -4.05
CA PHE A 97 -5.12 -1.82 -4.09
C PHE A 97 -4.77 -2.23 -5.53
N GLN A 98 -5.77 -2.39 -6.39
CA GLN A 98 -5.54 -2.64 -7.80
C GLN A 98 -4.80 -1.48 -8.47
N MET A 99 -5.22 -0.24 -8.22
CA MET A 99 -4.54 0.95 -8.72
C MET A 99 -3.09 1.03 -8.21
N MET A 100 -2.87 0.77 -6.91
CA MET A 100 -1.52 0.77 -6.35
C MET A 100 -0.62 -0.30 -6.98
N ALA A 101 -1.17 -1.48 -7.29
CA ALA A 101 -0.40 -2.54 -7.95
C ALA A 101 -0.03 -2.18 -9.39
N PHE A 102 -0.90 -1.48 -10.14
CA PHE A 102 -0.56 -0.95 -11.46
C PHE A 102 0.55 0.09 -11.43
N LEU A 103 0.53 0.98 -10.44
CA LEU A 103 1.52 2.05 -10.30
C LEU A 103 2.87 1.57 -9.74
N ASN A 104 2.95 0.32 -9.26
CA ASN A 104 4.17 -0.25 -8.70
C ASN A 104 4.44 -1.61 -9.38
N LYS A 105 5.09 -1.56 -10.51
CA LYS A 105 5.42 -2.71 -11.36
C LYS A 105 6.00 -3.88 -10.56
N GLY A 106 5.41 -5.06 -10.69
CA GLY A 106 5.82 -6.27 -9.98
C GLY A 106 5.48 -6.34 -8.48
N LEU A 107 4.83 -5.31 -7.91
CA LEU A 107 4.37 -5.36 -6.52
C LEU A 107 3.16 -6.28 -6.37
N GLU A 108 3.29 -7.34 -5.58
CA GLU A 108 2.16 -8.19 -5.21
C GLU A 108 1.40 -7.59 -4.02
N ILE A 109 0.11 -7.35 -4.19
CA ILE A 109 -0.81 -6.93 -3.13
C ILE A 109 -1.89 -7.99 -2.95
N LYS A 110 -1.94 -8.60 -1.77
CA LYS A 110 -2.95 -9.58 -1.39
C LYS A 110 -3.98 -8.95 -0.44
N PHE A 111 -5.22 -8.83 -0.90
CA PHE A 111 -6.37 -8.42 -0.09
C PHE A 111 -7.08 -9.62 0.48
N ILE A 112 -7.38 -9.62 1.79
CA ILE A 112 -8.16 -10.66 2.48
C ILE A 112 -9.21 -9.98 3.34
N ASP A 113 -10.49 -10.32 3.14
CA ASP A 113 -11.59 -9.88 3.98
C ASP A 113 -12.13 -11.05 4.81
N SER A 114 -11.78 -11.07 6.09
CA SER A 114 -12.16 -12.13 7.04
C SER A 114 -13.54 -11.95 7.66
N ARG A 115 -14.28 -10.87 7.32
CA ARG A 115 -15.63 -10.65 7.84
C ARG A 115 -16.60 -11.74 7.34
N LYS A 116 -17.51 -12.20 8.21
CA LYS A 116 -18.42 -13.33 7.90
C LYS A 116 -19.30 -13.09 6.66
N ASN A 117 -19.77 -11.86 6.48
CA ASN A 117 -20.71 -11.46 5.43
C ASN A 117 -20.06 -10.73 4.24
N SER A 118 -18.75 -10.81 4.10
CA SER A 118 -18.05 -10.24 2.96
C SER A 118 -18.33 -11.04 1.69
N GLY A 119 -18.76 -10.36 0.63
CA GLY A 119 -18.98 -10.98 -0.69
C GLY A 119 -17.67 -11.37 -1.37
N LEU A 120 -16.60 -10.59 -1.18
CA LEU A 120 -15.25 -10.86 -1.69
C LEU A 120 -14.33 -11.25 -0.53
N LYS A 121 -13.85 -12.48 -0.53
CA LYS A 121 -12.99 -13.01 0.54
C LYS A 121 -11.52 -12.74 0.34
N GLU A 122 -11.03 -12.92 -0.87
CA GLU A 122 -9.62 -12.79 -1.20
C GLU A 122 -9.44 -12.31 -2.65
N LYS A 123 -8.46 -11.45 -2.88
CA LYS A 123 -8.00 -11.05 -4.21
C LYS A 123 -6.52 -10.70 -4.16
N THR A 124 -5.77 -11.15 -5.17
CA THR A 124 -4.35 -10.81 -5.34
C THR A 124 -4.18 -9.98 -6.61
N PHE A 125 -3.35 -8.97 -6.53
CA PHE A 125 -2.97 -8.09 -7.63
C PHE A 125 -1.45 -8.13 -7.78
N CYS A 126 -0.98 -8.32 -9.00
CA CYS A 126 0.42 -8.18 -9.41
C CYS A 126 0.42 -7.90 -10.91
N TYR A 127 1.07 -6.82 -11.32
CA TYR A 127 1.11 -6.38 -12.72
C TYR A 127 2.56 -6.14 -13.13
N ASP A 128 3.10 -7.06 -13.91
CA ASP A 128 4.49 -6.98 -14.38
C ASP A 128 4.67 -5.93 -15.48
N GLY A 129 3.61 -5.57 -16.18
CA GLY A 129 3.57 -4.48 -17.16
C GLY A 129 3.31 -3.09 -16.56
N GLY A 130 3.02 -3.00 -15.25
CA GLY A 130 2.83 -1.72 -14.58
C GLY A 130 1.77 -0.82 -15.20
N ILE A 131 2.12 0.40 -15.59
CA ILE A 131 1.17 1.35 -16.20
C ILE A 131 0.74 0.97 -17.62
N MET A 132 1.45 0.09 -18.33
CA MET A 132 0.96 -0.47 -19.59
C MET A 132 -0.27 -1.35 -19.34
N ASP A 133 -0.20 -2.23 -18.33
CA ASP A 133 -1.34 -3.07 -17.92
C ASP A 133 -2.51 -2.20 -17.46
N PHE A 134 -2.23 -1.06 -16.81
CA PHE A 134 -3.26 -0.10 -16.42
C PHE A 134 -3.98 0.51 -17.64
N VAL A 135 -3.25 0.95 -18.66
CA VAL A 135 -3.84 1.48 -19.90
C VAL A 135 -4.70 0.43 -20.59
N GLN A 136 -4.24 -0.82 -20.69
CA GLN A 136 -5.03 -1.93 -21.22
C GLN A 136 -6.29 -2.18 -20.38
N HIS A 137 -6.17 -2.13 -19.06
CA HIS A 137 -7.31 -2.29 -18.15
C HIS A 137 -8.37 -1.21 -18.35
N VAL A 138 -7.98 0.06 -18.47
CA VAL A 138 -8.89 1.19 -18.70
C VAL A 138 -9.57 1.10 -20.07
N ASN A 139 -8.88 0.55 -21.05
CA ASN A 139 -9.40 0.38 -22.41
C ASN A 139 -10.09 -0.97 -22.65
N ALA A 140 -10.13 -1.89 -21.68
CA ALA A 140 -10.68 -3.24 -21.86
C ALA A 140 -12.13 -3.29 -22.36
N SER A 141 -12.92 -2.24 -22.08
CA SER A 141 -14.32 -2.10 -22.55
C SER A 141 -14.49 -1.12 -23.72
N LYS A 142 -13.39 -0.62 -24.30
CA LYS A 142 -13.39 0.38 -25.36
C LYS A 142 -12.72 -0.18 -26.60
N GLU A 143 -13.08 0.37 -27.77
CA GLU A 143 -12.43 0.03 -29.02
C GLU A 143 -11.15 0.84 -29.16
N ALA A 144 -10.00 0.17 -28.97
CA ALA A 144 -8.69 0.79 -29.15
C ALA A 144 -8.39 0.99 -30.64
N LEU A 145 -7.85 2.16 -30.99
CA LEU A 145 -7.43 2.45 -32.37
C LEU A 145 -6.17 1.68 -32.77
N PHE A 146 -5.36 1.27 -31.80
CA PHE A 146 -4.14 0.48 -31.98
C PHE A 146 -4.14 -0.66 -30.96
N GLN A 147 -3.60 -1.81 -31.34
CA GLN A 147 -3.49 -2.95 -30.43
C GLN A 147 -2.40 -2.73 -29.36
N ASP A 148 -1.29 -2.10 -29.78
CA ASP A 148 -0.16 -1.87 -28.91
C ASP A 148 -0.37 -0.64 -28.00
N VAL A 149 0.09 -0.73 -26.76
CA VAL A 149 0.21 0.42 -25.85
C VAL A 149 1.52 1.13 -26.16
N GLY A 150 1.45 2.43 -26.43
CA GLY A 150 2.65 3.24 -26.51
C GLY A 150 3.27 3.36 -25.11
N TYR A 151 4.59 3.16 -25.02
CA TYR A 151 5.31 3.18 -23.77
C TYR A 151 6.65 3.88 -23.91
N PHE A 152 6.98 4.68 -22.92
CA PHE A 152 8.25 5.38 -22.79
C PHE A 152 8.67 5.41 -21.33
N GLU A 153 9.94 5.15 -21.06
CA GLU A 153 10.55 5.21 -19.74
C GLU A 153 11.93 5.84 -19.87
N GLU A 154 12.22 6.81 -19.00
CA GLU A 154 13.52 7.46 -18.89
C GLU A 154 13.85 7.67 -17.43
N GLU A 155 15.05 7.30 -17.00
CA GLU A 155 15.57 7.47 -15.63
C GLU A 155 16.92 8.17 -15.68
N ASP A 156 17.10 9.22 -14.88
CA ASP A 156 18.39 9.83 -14.61
C ASP A 156 18.68 9.84 -13.11
N GLU A 157 19.72 10.54 -12.64
CA GLU A 157 20.11 10.56 -11.23
C GLU A 157 19.08 11.23 -10.31
N GLU A 158 18.21 12.09 -10.83
CA GLU A 158 17.29 12.92 -10.05
C GLU A 158 15.82 12.65 -10.38
N GLN A 159 15.51 12.10 -11.56
CA GLN A 159 14.15 11.99 -12.08
C GLN A 159 13.91 10.65 -12.78
N GLU A 160 12.71 10.13 -12.62
CA GLU A 160 12.18 9.00 -13.36
C GLU A 160 10.86 9.42 -14.00
N VAL A 161 10.74 9.17 -15.29
CA VAL A 161 9.52 9.46 -16.09
C VAL A 161 9.08 8.18 -16.77
N GLU A 162 7.85 7.77 -16.50
CA GLU A 162 7.22 6.62 -17.13
C GLU A 162 5.88 7.07 -17.75
N ILE A 163 5.69 6.80 -19.04
CA ILE A 163 4.49 7.19 -19.80
C ILE A 163 3.95 5.98 -20.54
N ALA A 164 2.64 5.71 -20.38
CA ALA A 164 1.92 4.74 -21.18
C ALA A 164 0.65 5.37 -21.77
N PHE A 165 0.32 5.08 -23.02
CA PHE A 165 -0.86 5.64 -23.68
C PHE A 165 -1.41 4.72 -24.78
N GLN A 166 -2.71 4.83 -25.00
CA GLN A 166 -3.40 4.17 -26.10
C GLN A 166 -4.65 4.97 -26.44
N TRP A 167 -4.87 5.26 -27.70
CA TRP A 167 -6.07 5.92 -28.18
C TRP A 167 -7.22 4.92 -28.35
N ASN A 168 -8.43 5.39 -28.10
CA ASN A 168 -9.66 4.65 -28.33
C ASN A 168 -10.74 5.54 -28.96
N THR A 169 -11.83 4.94 -29.45
CA THR A 169 -12.95 5.65 -30.09
C THR A 169 -13.92 6.27 -29.09
N GLY A 170 -13.74 6.08 -27.79
CA GLY A 170 -14.60 6.63 -26.73
C GLY A 170 -14.20 8.04 -26.31
N PHE A 171 -15.16 8.76 -25.76
CA PHE A 171 -14.98 10.05 -25.12
C PHE A 171 -14.92 9.91 -23.60
#